data_ed9ddd2ec412ca42a9fca217710e6729
#
_entry.id   ed9ddd2ec412ca42a9fca217710e6729
#
_cell.length_a   1.000
_cell.length_b   1.000
_cell.length_c   1.000
_cell.angle_alpha   90.00
_cell.angle_beta   90.00
_cell.angle_gamma   90.00
#
_symmetry.space_group_name_H-M   'P 1'
#
loop_
_entity.id
_entity.type
_entity.pdbx_description
1 polymer ?
#
loop_
_entity_poly.entity_id
_entity_poly.type
_entity_poly.pdbx_seq_one_letter_code
_entity_poly.pdbx_strand_id
1 'polypeptide(L)'
;METDTFLKAVLGSTGHYCLFAANTSQSKRVQKFYNDLGLLKAEAIKLDAKGYDVYFALATFKEEGSRKATNAQYMRSFFLDIDCGVSKDYATKSEALAALQRFCRGLDLPQPIVVDSGRGIHVYWPLSEDIIVDDWVVVAEKLKKLCAKH
;
A
#
# COMPACT_ATOMS: atom_id res chain seq x y z
N MET A 1 -0.92 -15.33 -3.98
CA MET A 1 -1.67 -14.91 -2.76
C MET A 1 -3.00 -14.32 -3.20
N GLU A 2 -4.08 -14.75 -2.58
CA GLU A 2 -5.40 -14.22 -2.88
C GLU A 2 -5.59 -12.81 -2.30
N THR A 3 -6.47 -12.02 -2.93
CA THR A 3 -6.73 -10.63 -2.54
C THR A 3 -7.18 -10.49 -1.08
N ASP A 4 -8.04 -11.36 -0.60
CA ASP A 4 -8.52 -11.33 0.79
C ASP A 4 -7.38 -11.53 1.79
N THR A 5 -6.52 -12.52 1.53
CA THR A 5 -5.35 -12.81 2.36
C THR A 5 -4.38 -11.62 2.38
N PHE A 6 -4.14 -11.03 1.21
CA PHE A 6 -3.28 -9.86 1.08
C PHE A 6 -3.84 -8.67 1.86
N LEU A 7 -5.11 -8.31 1.67
CA LEU A 7 -5.70 -7.16 2.37
C LEU A 7 -5.70 -7.33 3.88
N LYS A 8 -6.00 -8.53 4.37
CA LYS A 8 -5.93 -8.84 5.82
C LYS A 8 -4.52 -8.76 6.39
N ALA A 9 -3.52 -9.07 5.59
CA ALA A 9 -2.11 -9.00 6.02
C ALA A 9 -1.61 -7.55 6.14
N VAL A 10 -2.00 -6.67 5.22
CA VAL A 10 -1.42 -5.33 5.10
C VAL A 10 -2.27 -4.21 5.70
N LEU A 11 -3.57 -4.43 5.92
CA LEU A 11 -4.48 -3.43 6.51
C LEU A 11 -4.79 -3.76 7.97
N GLY A 12 -5.02 -2.71 8.76
CA GLY A 12 -5.41 -2.84 10.16
C GLY A 12 -6.69 -3.63 10.35
N SER A 13 -6.86 -4.21 11.53
CA SER A 13 -8.03 -5.04 11.85
C SER A 13 -9.22 -4.22 12.35
N THR A 14 -9.01 -2.96 12.71
CA THR A 14 -10.04 -2.07 13.25
C THR A 14 -9.98 -0.70 12.58
N GLY A 15 -11.11 0.01 12.62
CA GLY A 15 -11.26 1.32 12.01
C GLY A 15 -11.95 1.27 10.65
N HIS A 16 -11.97 2.40 9.96
CA HIS A 16 -12.58 2.52 8.65
C HIS A 16 -11.53 2.36 7.56
N TYR A 17 -11.81 1.50 6.60
CA TYR A 17 -11.00 1.33 5.39
C TYR A 17 -11.42 2.34 4.34
N CYS A 18 -10.46 2.87 3.59
CA CYS A 18 -10.74 3.82 2.52
C CYS A 18 -10.37 3.24 1.17
N LEU A 19 -11.34 3.25 0.25
CA LEU A 19 -11.14 2.98 -1.16
C LEU A 19 -11.28 4.30 -1.92
N PHE A 20 -10.39 4.53 -2.87
CA PHE A 20 -10.55 5.62 -3.80
C PHE A 20 -10.23 5.16 -5.21
N ALA A 21 -10.89 5.79 -6.17
CA ALA A 21 -10.77 5.41 -7.56
C ALA A 21 -10.85 6.66 -8.44
N ALA A 22 -10.18 6.58 -9.58
CA ALA A 22 -10.18 7.65 -10.56
C ALA A 22 -10.40 7.09 -11.96
N ASN A 23 -11.24 7.77 -12.74
CA ASN A 23 -11.38 7.54 -14.16
C ASN A 23 -10.95 8.82 -14.87
N THR A 24 -9.71 8.85 -15.34
CA THR A 24 -9.12 10.03 -15.95
C THR A 24 -9.79 10.42 -17.27
N SER A 25 -10.27 9.44 -18.06
CA SER A 25 -10.95 9.71 -19.32
C SER A 25 -12.30 10.42 -19.14
N GLN A 26 -12.97 10.20 -18.00
CA GLN A 26 -14.26 10.81 -17.66
C GLN A 26 -14.14 11.89 -16.59
N SER A 27 -12.94 12.19 -16.12
CA SER A 27 -12.66 13.14 -15.02
C SER A 27 -13.48 12.86 -13.75
N LYS A 28 -13.72 11.58 -13.46
CA LYS A 28 -14.50 11.15 -12.29
C LYS A 28 -13.59 10.60 -11.20
N ARG A 29 -13.95 10.90 -9.96
CA ARG A 29 -13.27 10.41 -8.75
C ARG A 29 -14.29 9.89 -7.75
N VAL A 30 -13.91 8.82 -7.05
CA VAL A 30 -14.76 8.18 -6.03
C VAL A 30 -13.90 7.97 -4.80
N GLN A 31 -14.46 8.28 -3.62
CA GLN A 31 -13.87 7.95 -2.34
C GLN A 31 -14.96 7.41 -1.43
N LYS A 32 -14.75 6.20 -0.91
CA LYS A 32 -15.71 5.50 -0.06
C LYS A 32 -15.01 4.86 1.13
N PHE A 33 -15.75 4.75 2.24
CA PHE A 33 -15.26 4.16 3.48
C PHE A 33 -16.09 2.93 3.84
N TYR A 34 -15.41 1.93 4.37
CA TYR A 34 -16.02 0.66 4.77
C TYR A 34 -15.42 0.19 6.10
N ASN A 35 -16.20 -0.52 6.89
CA ASN A 35 -15.71 -1.21 8.08
C ASN A 35 -15.53 -2.72 7.86
N ASP A 36 -15.69 -3.18 6.64
CA ASP A 36 -15.58 -4.57 6.23
C ASP A 36 -14.78 -4.69 4.93
N LEU A 37 -13.74 -5.52 4.94
CA LEU A 37 -12.87 -5.71 3.76
C LEU A 37 -13.56 -6.40 2.60
N GLY A 38 -14.55 -7.24 2.87
CA GLY A 38 -15.35 -7.88 1.83
C GLY A 38 -16.16 -6.86 1.02
N LEU A 39 -16.74 -5.87 1.69
CA LEU A 39 -17.47 -4.77 1.03
C LEU A 39 -16.52 -3.89 0.21
N LEU A 40 -15.35 -3.58 0.74
CA LEU A 40 -14.33 -2.83 0.02
C LEU A 40 -13.90 -3.56 -1.25
N LYS A 41 -13.61 -4.85 -1.15
CA LYS A 41 -13.23 -5.69 -2.29
C LYS A 41 -14.32 -5.74 -3.35
N ALA A 42 -15.57 -5.92 -2.95
CA ALA A 42 -16.71 -5.98 -3.88
C ALA A 42 -16.85 -4.67 -4.68
N GLU A 43 -16.72 -3.52 -4.02
CA GLU A 43 -16.76 -2.22 -4.69
C GLU A 43 -15.55 -2.00 -5.59
N ALA A 44 -14.35 -2.45 -5.17
CA ALA A 44 -13.15 -2.37 -5.98
C ALA A 44 -13.30 -3.12 -7.32
N ILE A 45 -13.82 -4.34 -7.27
CA ILE A 45 -14.09 -5.14 -8.47
C ILE A 45 -15.09 -4.43 -9.39
N LYS A 46 -16.14 -3.87 -8.83
CA LYS A 46 -17.18 -3.16 -9.58
C LYS A 46 -16.63 -1.91 -10.26
N LEU A 47 -15.80 -1.13 -9.59
CA LEU A 47 -15.19 0.07 -10.17
C LEU A 47 -14.15 -0.26 -11.22
N ASP A 48 -13.35 -1.29 -11.00
CA ASP A 48 -12.38 -1.79 -11.98
C ASP A 48 -13.09 -2.19 -13.28
N ALA A 49 -14.21 -2.93 -13.18
CA ALA A 49 -15.01 -3.32 -14.33
C ALA A 49 -15.60 -2.11 -15.10
N LYS A 50 -15.74 -0.95 -14.44
CA LYS A 50 -16.18 0.29 -15.07
C LYS A 50 -15.06 1.16 -15.63
N GLY A 51 -13.81 0.67 -15.60
CA GLY A 51 -12.66 1.37 -16.13
C GLY A 51 -11.98 2.36 -15.16
N TYR A 52 -12.27 2.28 -13.87
CA TYR A 52 -11.57 3.07 -12.86
C TYR A 52 -10.24 2.43 -12.49
N ASP A 53 -9.24 3.27 -12.25
CA ASP A 53 -8.06 2.87 -11.50
C ASP A 53 -8.41 2.91 -10.01
N VAL A 54 -8.26 1.77 -9.34
CA VAL A 54 -8.74 1.59 -7.97
C VAL A 54 -7.57 1.49 -7.01
N TYR A 55 -7.67 2.22 -5.90
CA TYR A 55 -6.66 2.30 -4.86
C TYR A 55 -7.30 2.10 -3.49
N PHE A 56 -6.52 1.61 -2.55
CA PHE A 56 -6.89 1.61 -1.14
C PHE A 56 -5.86 2.38 -0.32
N ALA A 57 -6.30 3.00 0.76
CA ALA A 57 -5.39 3.62 1.72
C ALA A 57 -4.79 2.56 2.63
N LEU A 58 -3.49 2.66 2.92
CA LEU A 58 -2.79 1.68 3.76
C LEU A 58 -3.18 1.83 5.25
N ALA A 59 -3.57 3.02 5.68
CA ALA A 59 -4.07 3.27 7.02
C ALA A 59 -5.55 2.91 7.15
N THR A 60 -5.97 2.55 8.37
CA THR A 60 -7.37 2.65 8.77
C THR A 60 -7.62 4.01 9.41
N PHE A 61 -8.87 4.46 9.40
CA PHE A 61 -9.25 5.81 9.81
C PHE A 61 -10.20 5.80 11.01
N LYS A 62 -10.14 6.86 11.80
CA LYS A 62 -10.99 7.04 12.98
C LYS A 62 -12.45 7.21 12.59
N GLU A 63 -12.70 7.99 11.56
CA GLU A 63 -14.02 8.36 11.06
C GLU A 63 -14.07 8.25 9.54
N GLU A 64 -15.28 8.12 9.01
CA GLU A 64 -15.54 8.18 7.57
C GLU A 64 -15.36 9.60 7.04
N GLY A 65 -15.17 9.73 5.74
CA GLY A 65 -15.25 11.01 5.02
C GLY A 65 -13.93 11.72 4.80
N SER A 66 -12.83 11.32 5.47
CA SER A 66 -11.52 11.95 5.28
C SER A 66 -10.39 10.94 5.33
N ARG A 67 -9.48 10.99 4.35
CA ARG A 67 -8.23 10.21 4.35
C ARG A 67 -7.01 11.06 4.69
N LYS A 68 -7.21 12.20 5.33
CA LYS A 68 -6.10 13.04 5.80
C LYS A 68 -5.34 12.34 6.92
N ALA A 69 -4.07 12.68 7.06
CA ALA A 69 -3.18 12.11 8.07
C ALA A 69 -3.74 12.27 9.50
N THR A 70 -4.43 13.37 9.78
CA THR A 70 -5.04 13.63 11.09
C THR A 70 -6.18 12.67 11.45
N ASN A 71 -6.80 12.05 10.44
CA ASN A 71 -7.86 11.04 10.61
C ASN A 71 -7.32 9.62 10.60
N ALA A 72 -6.06 9.40 10.20
CA ALA A 72 -5.44 8.07 10.19
C ALA A 72 -5.25 7.56 11.62
N GLN A 73 -5.54 6.29 11.84
CA GLN A 73 -5.53 5.68 13.17
C GLN A 73 -4.51 4.56 13.30
N TYR A 74 -4.64 3.50 12.50
CA TYR A 74 -3.79 2.33 12.57
C TYR A 74 -3.10 2.02 11.25
N MET A 75 -1.92 1.43 11.35
CA MET A 75 -1.18 0.85 10.25
C MET A 75 -0.81 -0.58 10.61
N ARG A 76 -0.74 -1.46 9.61
CA ARG A 76 -0.35 -2.85 9.79
C ARG A 76 0.76 -3.29 8.84
N SER A 77 1.28 -2.38 8.04
CA SER A 77 2.33 -2.70 7.06
C SER A 77 3.22 -1.50 6.79
N PHE A 78 4.49 -1.74 6.54
CA PHE A 78 5.37 -0.78 5.89
C PHE A 78 5.33 -1.01 4.38
N PHE A 79 5.58 0.03 3.61
CA PHE A 79 5.35 0.08 2.18
C PHE A 79 6.45 0.83 1.44
N LEU A 80 6.85 0.29 0.28
CA LEU A 80 7.66 0.99 -0.70
C LEU A 80 7.02 0.87 -2.07
N ASP A 81 7.10 1.94 -2.85
CA ASP A 81 6.72 1.98 -4.24
C ASP A 81 7.99 2.18 -5.08
N ILE A 82 8.30 1.20 -5.93
CA ILE A 82 9.48 1.24 -6.79
C ILE A 82 9.02 1.29 -8.24
N ASP A 83 9.13 2.48 -8.84
CA ASP A 83 8.86 2.66 -10.27
C ASP A 83 10.02 2.15 -11.12
N CYS A 84 9.68 1.48 -12.21
CA CYS A 84 10.65 0.99 -13.21
C CYS A 84 10.41 1.64 -14.56
N GLY A 85 11.48 1.81 -15.33
CA GLY A 85 11.41 2.39 -16.68
C GLY A 85 12.67 3.12 -17.09
N VAL A 86 12.64 3.73 -18.28
CA VAL A 86 13.81 4.33 -18.95
C VAL A 86 14.45 5.47 -18.15
N SER A 87 13.64 6.26 -17.44
CA SER A 87 14.12 7.42 -16.65
C SER A 87 14.10 7.17 -15.15
N LYS A 88 13.99 5.90 -14.74
CA LYS A 88 13.90 5.50 -13.34
C LYS A 88 15.21 4.85 -12.87
N ASP A 89 15.38 4.72 -11.56
CA ASP A 89 16.55 4.11 -10.94
C ASP A 89 16.76 2.65 -11.40
N TYR A 90 15.67 1.96 -11.73
CA TYR A 90 15.68 0.60 -12.26
C TYR A 90 14.96 0.56 -13.59
N ALA A 91 15.63 0.02 -14.62
CA ALA A 91 15.04 -0.09 -15.96
C ALA A 91 13.94 -1.16 -16.00
N THR A 92 14.10 -2.24 -15.26
CA THR A 92 13.18 -3.38 -15.25
C THR A 92 12.76 -3.78 -13.85
N LYS A 93 11.62 -4.48 -13.76
CA LYS A 93 11.15 -5.05 -12.49
C LYS A 93 12.12 -6.10 -11.93
N SER A 94 12.79 -6.86 -12.78
CA SER A 94 13.81 -7.83 -12.38
C SER A 94 15.01 -7.16 -11.68
N GLU A 95 15.45 -6.04 -12.17
CA GLU A 95 16.52 -5.24 -11.54
C GLU A 95 16.07 -4.70 -10.18
N ALA A 96 14.83 -4.18 -10.10
CA ALA A 96 14.25 -3.70 -8.85
C ALA A 96 14.12 -4.81 -7.81
N LEU A 97 13.67 -6.00 -8.22
CA LEU A 97 13.57 -7.18 -7.34
C LEU A 97 14.94 -7.62 -6.84
N ALA A 98 15.95 -7.65 -7.68
CA ALA A 98 17.31 -8.00 -7.29
C ALA A 98 17.88 -7.00 -6.28
N ALA A 99 17.65 -5.72 -6.50
CA ALA A 99 18.05 -4.65 -5.57
C ALA A 99 17.34 -4.78 -4.22
N LEU A 100 16.04 -5.06 -4.23
CA LEU A 100 15.24 -5.29 -3.03
C LEU A 100 15.76 -6.49 -2.22
N GLN A 101 16.11 -7.59 -2.88
CA GLN A 101 16.65 -8.77 -2.23
C GLN A 101 18.00 -8.46 -1.56
N ARG A 102 18.88 -7.71 -2.22
CA ARG A 102 20.16 -7.27 -1.62
C ARG A 102 19.93 -6.36 -0.41
N PHE A 103 19.00 -5.43 -0.52
CA PHE A 103 18.61 -4.52 0.56
C PHE A 103 18.11 -5.30 1.79
N CYS A 104 17.19 -6.22 1.60
CA CYS A 104 16.64 -7.02 2.69
C CYS A 104 17.72 -7.89 3.35
N ARG A 105 18.58 -8.53 2.56
CA ARG A 105 19.68 -9.34 3.10
C ARG A 105 20.70 -8.50 3.86
N GLY A 106 21.09 -7.37 3.33
CA GLY A 106 22.08 -6.49 3.93
C GLY A 106 21.65 -5.91 5.27
N LEU A 107 20.35 -5.73 5.48
CA LEU A 107 19.77 -5.18 6.69
C LEU A 107 19.06 -6.20 7.57
N ASP A 108 19.14 -7.48 7.20
CA ASP A 108 18.46 -8.58 7.90
C ASP A 108 16.95 -8.33 8.06
N LEU A 109 16.32 -7.82 7.00
CA LEU A 109 14.88 -7.60 6.98
C LEU A 109 14.13 -8.87 6.56
N PRO A 110 12.90 -9.08 7.07
CA PRO A 110 12.09 -10.21 6.63
C PRO A 110 11.71 -10.05 5.15
N GLN A 111 11.33 -11.18 4.54
CA GLN A 111 10.86 -11.19 3.15
C GLN A 111 9.53 -10.45 3.03
N PRO A 112 9.46 -9.43 2.16
CA PRO A 112 8.22 -8.69 1.96
C PRO A 112 7.26 -9.39 1.00
N ILE A 113 6.01 -8.94 0.99
CA ILE A 113 5.06 -9.22 -0.08
C ILE A 113 5.36 -8.25 -1.21
N VAL A 114 5.47 -8.76 -2.44
CA VAL A 114 5.72 -7.95 -3.63
C VAL A 114 4.54 -8.07 -4.58
N VAL A 115 4.02 -6.94 -5.03
CA VAL A 115 2.92 -6.85 -5.98
C VAL A 115 3.39 -6.13 -7.24
N ASP A 116 3.06 -6.68 -8.39
CA ASP A 116 3.29 -6.00 -9.67
C ASP A 116 2.30 -4.85 -9.80
N SER A 117 2.80 -3.62 -9.85
CA SER A 117 1.97 -2.42 -9.98
C SER A 117 1.71 -2.00 -11.43
N GLY A 118 2.22 -2.78 -12.39
CA GLY A 118 2.17 -2.44 -13.81
C GLY A 118 3.40 -1.67 -14.26
N ARG A 119 3.71 -0.56 -13.65
CA ARG A 119 4.90 0.28 -13.97
C ARG A 119 6.12 -0.04 -13.12
N GLY A 120 5.95 -0.80 -12.07
CA GLY A 120 7.01 -1.16 -11.14
C GLY A 120 6.53 -2.23 -10.16
N ILE A 121 6.99 -2.14 -8.93
CA ILE A 121 6.60 -3.04 -7.86
C ILE A 121 6.19 -2.28 -6.61
N HIS A 122 5.16 -2.78 -5.94
CA HIS A 122 4.77 -2.37 -4.59
C HIS A 122 5.29 -3.41 -3.61
N VAL A 123 5.94 -2.95 -2.55
CA VAL A 123 6.59 -3.79 -1.55
C VAL A 123 5.93 -3.56 -0.19
N TYR A 124 5.51 -4.63 0.48
CA TYR A 124 4.83 -4.56 1.77
C TYR A 124 5.52 -5.45 2.79
N TRP A 125 5.81 -4.90 3.97
CA TRP A 125 6.24 -5.67 5.15
C TRP A 125 5.09 -5.69 6.16
N PRO A 126 4.24 -6.74 6.15
CA PRO A 126 3.15 -6.86 7.11
C PRO A 126 3.67 -6.99 8.54
N LEU A 127 2.94 -6.40 9.48
CA LEU A 127 3.18 -6.51 10.91
C LEU A 127 2.28 -7.59 11.51
N SER A 128 2.68 -8.15 12.63
CA SER A 128 1.90 -9.14 13.36
C SER A 128 0.67 -8.54 14.06
N GLU A 129 0.69 -7.22 14.28
CA GLU A 129 -0.40 -6.48 14.95
C GLU A 129 -0.51 -5.06 14.40
N ASP A 130 -1.64 -4.43 14.67
CA ASP A 130 -1.84 -3.03 14.32
C ASP A 130 -0.98 -2.14 15.22
N ILE A 131 -0.44 -1.07 14.66
CA ILE A 131 0.24 -0.02 15.44
C ILE A 131 -0.42 1.32 15.15
N ILE A 132 -0.40 2.21 16.14
CA ILE A 132 -0.92 3.56 15.94
C ILE A 132 -0.02 4.33 14.96
N VAL A 133 -0.66 5.22 14.20
CA VAL A 133 0.02 5.95 13.11
C VAL A 133 1.23 6.74 13.62
N ASP A 134 1.16 7.33 14.80
CA ASP A 134 2.27 8.11 15.36
C ASP A 134 3.54 7.25 15.54
N ASP A 135 3.39 6.00 16.01
CA ASP A 135 4.51 5.06 16.14
C ASP A 135 4.99 4.56 14.78
N TRP A 136 4.07 4.33 13.86
CA TRP A 136 4.38 3.90 12.50
C TRP A 136 5.25 4.93 11.78
N VAL A 137 4.93 6.22 11.88
CA VAL A 137 5.66 7.30 11.22
C VAL A 137 7.14 7.31 11.63
N VAL A 138 7.44 7.10 12.90
CA VAL A 138 8.82 7.07 13.42
C VAL A 138 9.64 5.97 12.72
N VAL A 139 9.09 4.78 12.58
CA VAL A 139 9.78 3.64 11.94
C VAL A 139 9.84 3.82 10.42
N ALA A 140 8.77 4.33 9.81
CA ALA A 140 8.72 4.60 8.37
C ALA A 140 9.79 5.61 7.94
N GLU A 141 10.03 6.65 8.75
CA GLU A 141 11.11 7.62 8.52
C GLU A 141 12.48 6.96 8.54
N LYS A 142 12.72 6.02 9.46
CA LYS A 142 13.97 5.24 9.51
C LYS A 142 14.14 4.37 8.26
N LEU A 143 13.09 3.69 7.84
CA LEU A 143 13.10 2.87 6.63
C LEU A 143 13.42 3.72 5.39
N LYS A 144 12.80 4.88 5.27
CA LYS A 144 13.06 5.83 4.18
C LYS A 144 14.53 6.24 4.11
N LYS A 145 15.14 6.54 5.25
CA LYS A 145 16.57 6.89 5.34
C LYS A 145 17.47 5.74 4.93
N LEU A 146 17.14 4.51 5.30
CA LEU A 146 17.87 3.31 4.90
C LEU A 146 17.78 3.09 3.39
N CYS A 147 16.60 3.28 2.78
CA CYS A 147 16.42 3.17 1.33
C CYS A 147 17.26 4.20 0.57
N ALA A 148 17.40 5.41 1.08
CA ALA A 148 18.21 6.45 0.45
C ALA A 148 19.72 6.15 0.45
N LYS A 149 20.20 5.28 1.36
CA LYS A 149 21.60 4.86 1.45
C LYS A 149 21.94 3.64 0.58
N HIS A 150 20.96 2.86 0.23
CA HIS A 150 21.09 1.58 -0.46
C HIS A 150 20.24 1.53 -1.70
#